data_55d2a5d15703b82ead2b25b0e3dc4dca
#
_entry.id   55d2a5d15703b82ead2b25b0e3dc4dca
#
_cell.length_a   1.000
_cell.length_b   1.000
_cell.length_c   1.000
_cell.angle_alpha   90.00
_cell.angle_beta   90.00
_cell.angle_gamma   90.00
#
_symmetry.space_group_name_H-M   'P 1'
#
loop_
_entity.id
_entity.type
_entity.pdbx_description
1 polymer ?
#
loop_
_entity_poly.entity_id
_entity_poly.type
_entity_poly.pdbx_seq_one_letter_code
_entity_poly.pdbx_strand_id
1 'polypeptide(L)'
;MQFQKTLITIAAALAFGAASTTLFATPITTEGVGVGKHGDIRVAVTFDNGKIQKIDILKNAENPVLSKKVFTDLKDQVAAASSVQVDIVSGATFTSKGMLDAIEDAAKKAGVTLGKADKNTLNVIVKDLPKNASYDVVVIGAGGAGFSAAIEAKNAGANVVLLEKMPQVGGNSLISGAEMNVARNWVQPKLGITDDSPELHAKDTYLGGDKKGDMNVINVMTRNALAGAEWCRNYLGIRFEPDNLFFFGGHSRKRALIPVGHTGTEFITKFLAKADELGIPVITNMKACLLYTSPSP
;
A
#
# COMPACT_ATOMS: atom_id res chain seq x y z
N MET A 1 -81.09 41.93 -25.96
CA MET A 1 -80.65 41.42 -24.64
C MET A 1 -79.89 40.14 -24.92
N GLN A 2 -78.62 40.22 -24.93
CA GLN A 2 -77.67 39.12 -25.22
C GLN A 2 -77.25 38.42 -23.94
N PHE A 3 -77.48 37.11 -23.89
CA PHE A 3 -76.90 36.25 -22.83
C PHE A 3 -75.53 35.72 -23.26
N GLN A 4 -74.50 36.14 -22.57
CA GLN A 4 -73.15 35.58 -22.71
C GLN A 4 -73.09 34.32 -21.92
N LYS A 5 -72.75 33.18 -22.56
CA LYS A 5 -72.44 31.91 -21.95
C LYS A 5 -70.92 31.86 -21.66
N THR A 6 -70.55 31.82 -20.40
CA THR A 6 -69.16 31.61 -19.95
C THR A 6 -68.89 30.11 -19.98
N LEU A 7 -67.99 29.67 -20.83
CA LEU A 7 -67.43 28.31 -20.82
C LEU A 7 -66.31 28.25 -19.73
N ILE A 8 -66.47 27.39 -18.75
CA ILE A 8 -65.41 27.03 -17.80
C ILE A 8 -64.69 25.81 -18.39
N THR A 9 -63.45 26.00 -18.80
CA THR A 9 -62.57 24.91 -19.22
C THR A 9 -61.84 24.41 -18.00
N ILE A 10 -62.15 23.19 -17.56
CA ILE A 10 -61.37 22.49 -16.50
C ILE A 10 -60.18 21.80 -17.19
N ALA A 11 -58.98 22.32 -16.98
CA ALA A 11 -57.76 21.65 -17.37
C ALA A 11 -57.37 20.63 -16.27
N ALA A 12 -57.57 19.35 -16.56
CA ALA A 12 -57.04 18.27 -15.72
C ALA A 12 -55.55 18.10 -16.01
N ALA A 13 -54.71 18.52 -15.09
CA ALA A 13 -53.27 18.24 -15.13
C ALA A 13 -53.04 16.80 -14.70
N LEU A 14 -52.79 15.92 -15.67
CA LEU A 14 -52.24 14.59 -15.42
C LEU A 14 -50.76 14.71 -15.01
N ALA A 15 -50.50 14.63 -13.71
CA ALA A 15 -49.14 14.45 -13.20
C ALA A 15 -48.68 13.01 -13.48
N PHE A 16 -47.90 12.82 -14.53
CA PHE A 16 -47.14 11.61 -14.73
C PHE A 16 -46.01 11.60 -13.70
N GLY A 17 -46.21 10.88 -12.60
CA GLY A 17 -45.15 10.50 -11.71
C GLY A 17 -44.21 9.55 -12.45
N ALA A 18 -43.04 10.05 -12.88
CA ALA A 18 -41.98 9.20 -13.34
C ALA A 18 -41.46 8.41 -12.13
N ALA A 19 -41.99 7.21 -11.91
CA ALA A 19 -41.35 6.23 -11.05
C ALA A 19 -40.03 5.86 -11.70
N SER A 20 -38.93 6.39 -11.18
CA SER A 20 -37.60 5.92 -11.51
C SER A 20 -37.49 4.47 -11.04
N THR A 21 -37.82 3.53 -11.93
CA THR A 21 -37.44 2.14 -11.74
C THR A 21 -35.92 2.08 -11.84
N THR A 22 -35.26 2.02 -10.71
CA THR A 22 -33.85 1.56 -10.66
C THR A 22 -33.86 0.14 -11.20
N LEU A 23 -33.52 -0.01 -12.48
CA LEU A 23 -33.15 -1.30 -13.06
C LEU A 23 -31.92 -1.76 -12.31
N PHE A 24 -32.08 -2.68 -11.37
CA PHE A 24 -30.97 -3.44 -10.83
C PHE A 24 -30.41 -4.25 -12.00
N ALA A 25 -29.23 -3.84 -12.48
CA ALA A 25 -28.53 -4.61 -13.48
C ALA A 25 -28.23 -6.00 -12.89
N THR A 26 -28.62 -7.05 -13.58
CA THR A 26 -28.25 -8.43 -13.17
C THR A 26 -26.73 -8.58 -13.19
N PRO A 27 -26.11 -9.24 -12.18
CA PRO A 27 -24.68 -9.47 -12.19
C PRO A 27 -24.25 -10.19 -13.47
N ILE A 28 -23.15 -9.72 -14.07
CA ILE A 28 -22.58 -10.28 -15.29
C ILE A 28 -21.32 -11.05 -14.93
N THR A 29 -21.22 -12.31 -15.32
CA THR A 29 -20.00 -13.10 -15.17
C THR A 29 -19.34 -13.30 -16.53
N THR A 30 -18.04 -12.97 -16.61
CA THR A 30 -17.25 -13.06 -17.84
C THR A 30 -15.92 -13.74 -17.58
N GLU A 31 -15.46 -14.55 -18.54
CA GLU A 31 -14.15 -15.18 -18.47
C GLU A 31 -13.06 -14.30 -19.10
N GLY A 32 -11.90 -14.21 -18.42
CA GLY A 32 -10.73 -13.55 -18.93
C GLY A 32 -9.49 -14.44 -18.90
N VAL A 33 -8.53 -14.10 -19.73
CA VAL A 33 -7.27 -14.83 -19.89
C VAL A 33 -6.10 -13.85 -19.82
N GLY A 34 -5.07 -14.22 -19.05
CA GLY A 34 -3.78 -13.55 -19.01
C GLY A 34 -2.65 -14.56 -19.00
N VAL A 35 -1.44 -14.12 -19.29
CA VAL A 35 -0.27 -15.00 -19.40
C VAL A 35 0.59 -14.88 -18.14
N GLY A 36 0.66 -15.96 -17.36
CA GLY A 36 1.55 -16.08 -16.20
C GLY A 36 2.95 -16.55 -16.59
N LYS A 37 3.71 -17.02 -15.60
CA LYS A 37 5.08 -17.51 -15.81
C LYS A 37 5.11 -18.88 -16.49
N HIS A 38 4.14 -19.76 -16.18
CA HIS A 38 4.11 -21.15 -16.64
C HIS A 38 2.93 -21.44 -17.57
N GLY A 39 2.23 -20.42 -18.05
CA GLY A 39 1.13 -20.55 -19.01
C GLY A 39 -0.05 -19.65 -18.70
N ASP A 40 -1.18 -19.97 -19.32
CA ASP A 40 -2.39 -19.18 -19.21
C ASP A 40 -2.99 -19.25 -17.79
N ILE A 41 -3.36 -18.09 -17.28
CA ILE A 41 -4.21 -17.93 -16.10
C ILE A 41 -5.61 -17.56 -16.62
N ARG A 42 -6.61 -18.36 -16.28
CA ARG A 42 -8.01 -18.09 -16.64
C ARG A 42 -8.83 -17.83 -15.39
N VAL A 43 -9.63 -16.78 -15.46
CA VAL A 43 -10.50 -16.34 -14.37
C VAL A 43 -11.93 -16.17 -14.84
N ALA A 44 -12.92 -16.43 -13.97
CA ALA A 44 -14.27 -15.93 -14.14
C ALA A 44 -14.50 -14.80 -13.16
N VAL A 45 -14.91 -13.63 -13.67
CA VAL A 45 -15.14 -12.44 -12.86
C VAL A 45 -16.62 -12.06 -12.92
N THR A 46 -17.26 -11.96 -11.77
CA THR A 46 -18.63 -11.51 -11.62
C THR A 46 -18.64 -10.04 -11.28
N PHE A 47 -19.31 -9.25 -12.10
CA PHE A 47 -19.50 -7.81 -11.93
C PHE A 47 -20.96 -7.52 -11.54
N ASP A 48 -21.15 -6.61 -10.59
CA ASP A 48 -22.44 -6.05 -10.23
C ASP A 48 -22.30 -4.53 -10.09
N ASN A 49 -23.15 -3.78 -10.77
CA ASN A 49 -23.10 -2.31 -10.79
C ASN A 49 -21.70 -1.74 -11.09
N GLY A 50 -20.95 -2.38 -12.01
CA GLY A 50 -19.61 -1.97 -12.42
C GLY A 50 -18.50 -2.29 -11.42
N LYS A 51 -18.80 -3.02 -10.34
CA LYS A 51 -17.83 -3.45 -9.33
C LYS A 51 -17.60 -4.96 -9.40
N ILE A 52 -16.39 -5.38 -9.03
CA ILE A 52 -16.06 -6.80 -8.91
C ILE A 52 -16.70 -7.34 -7.63
N GLN A 53 -17.57 -8.34 -7.78
CA GLN A 53 -18.18 -9.06 -6.65
C GLN A 53 -17.44 -10.35 -6.33
N LYS A 54 -16.94 -11.04 -7.36
CA LYS A 54 -16.28 -12.34 -7.20
C LYS A 54 -15.25 -12.56 -8.31
N ILE A 55 -14.17 -13.25 -7.96
CA ILE A 55 -13.15 -13.75 -8.89
C ILE A 55 -12.94 -15.22 -8.60
N ASP A 56 -13.23 -16.09 -9.56
CA ASP A 56 -12.95 -17.50 -9.51
C ASP A 56 -11.76 -17.83 -10.42
N ILE A 57 -10.81 -18.61 -9.93
CA ILE A 57 -9.66 -19.09 -10.71
C ILE A 57 -10.08 -20.37 -11.41
N LEU A 58 -10.22 -20.34 -12.73
CA LEU A 58 -10.66 -21.48 -13.54
C LEU A 58 -9.50 -22.40 -13.92
N LYS A 59 -8.34 -21.78 -14.23
CA LYS A 59 -7.14 -22.52 -14.66
C LYS A 59 -5.89 -21.72 -14.33
N ASN A 60 -4.87 -22.38 -13.83
CA ASN A 60 -3.49 -21.89 -13.81
C ASN A 60 -2.52 -23.08 -13.82
N ALA A 61 -1.31 -22.86 -14.32
CA ALA A 61 -0.21 -23.83 -14.31
C ALA A 61 0.95 -23.36 -13.43
N GLU A 62 0.71 -22.36 -12.59
CA GLU A 62 1.71 -21.70 -11.77
C GLU A 62 2.19 -22.57 -10.60
N ASN A 63 3.41 -22.34 -10.12
CA ASN A 63 3.93 -23.04 -8.96
C ASN A 63 3.05 -22.75 -7.72
N PRO A 64 2.42 -23.76 -7.11
CA PRO A 64 1.44 -23.53 -6.04
C PRO A 64 2.01 -22.90 -4.78
N VAL A 65 3.31 -23.06 -4.52
CA VAL A 65 3.97 -22.47 -3.34
C VAL A 65 4.24 -20.99 -3.57
N LEU A 66 4.77 -20.63 -4.73
CA LEU A 66 5.15 -19.24 -5.05
C LEU A 66 3.95 -18.38 -5.42
N SER A 67 2.93 -18.97 -6.04
CA SER A 67 1.76 -18.24 -6.53
C SER A 67 0.57 -18.22 -5.55
N LYS A 68 0.65 -18.91 -4.42
CA LYS A 68 -0.46 -18.99 -3.45
C LYS A 68 -1.03 -17.61 -3.13
N LYS A 69 -0.18 -16.65 -2.79
CA LYS A 69 -0.60 -15.29 -2.43
C LYS A 69 -1.20 -14.50 -3.59
N VAL A 70 -0.86 -14.82 -4.84
CA VAL A 70 -1.50 -14.20 -6.00
C VAL A 70 -2.96 -14.62 -6.07
N PHE A 71 -3.24 -15.90 -5.86
CA PHE A 71 -4.60 -16.44 -5.96
C PHE A 71 -5.43 -16.33 -4.68
N THR A 72 -4.84 -15.83 -3.60
CA THR A 72 -5.55 -15.47 -2.35
C THR A 72 -5.53 -13.97 -2.15
N ASP A 73 -4.45 -13.42 -1.63
CA ASP A 73 -4.35 -12.05 -1.12
C ASP A 73 -4.51 -11.00 -2.23
N LEU A 74 -3.80 -11.17 -3.37
CA LEU A 74 -3.92 -10.25 -4.50
C LEU A 74 -5.33 -10.30 -5.11
N LYS A 75 -5.91 -11.50 -5.24
CA LYS A 75 -7.30 -11.70 -5.69
C LYS A 75 -8.28 -10.89 -4.83
N ASP A 76 -8.14 -11.00 -3.50
CA ASP A 76 -9.04 -10.34 -2.55
C ASP A 76 -8.83 -8.81 -2.56
N GLN A 77 -7.59 -8.34 -2.73
CA GLN A 77 -7.30 -6.90 -2.91
C GLN A 77 -7.95 -6.33 -4.18
N VAL A 78 -7.83 -7.05 -5.30
CA VAL A 78 -8.45 -6.64 -6.58
C VAL A 78 -9.96 -6.59 -6.47
N ALA A 79 -10.58 -7.58 -5.83
CA ALA A 79 -12.02 -7.62 -5.61
C ALA A 79 -12.48 -6.46 -4.72
N ALA A 80 -11.81 -6.22 -3.60
CA ALA A 80 -12.13 -5.13 -2.68
C ALA A 80 -11.96 -3.74 -3.32
N ALA A 81 -10.90 -3.54 -4.10
CA ALA A 81 -10.63 -2.29 -4.79
C ALA A 81 -11.48 -2.11 -6.07
N SER A 82 -12.07 -3.18 -6.60
CA SER A 82 -12.65 -3.24 -7.95
C SER A 82 -11.71 -2.62 -9.02
N SER A 83 -10.42 -2.92 -8.91
CA SER A 83 -9.35 -2.35 -9.73
C SER A 83 -8.22 -3.34 -9.91
N VAL A 84 -7.59 -3.32 -11.08
CA VAL A 84 -6.34 -4.07 -11.36
C VAL A 84 -5.07 -3.25 -11.05
N GLN A 85 -5.22 -2.01 -10.62
CA GLN A 85 -4.11 -1.15 -10.22
C GLN A 85 -3.78 -1.37 -8.74
N VAL A 86 -3.38 -2.57 -8.39
CA VAL A 86 -2.97 -3.00 -7.05
C VAL A 86 -1.51 -3.45 -7.07
N ASP A 87 -0.89 -3.53 -5.90
CA ASP A 87 0.48 -4.00 -5.80
C ASP A 87 0.60 -5.49 -6.12
N ILE A 88 1.60 -5.84 -6.92
CA ILE A 88 1.89 -7.23 -7.26
C ILE A 88 2.60 -7.96 -6.12
N VAL A 89 2.42 -9.27 -6.05
CA VAL A 89 3.07 -10.12 -5.04
C VAL A 89 4.56 -10.23 -5.33
N SER A 90 5.39 -9.83 -4.36
CA SER A 90 6.84 -9.94 -4.46
C SER A 90 7.27 -11.40 -4.68
N GLY A 91 8.19 -11.64 -5.61
CA GLY A 91 8.63 -12.99 -6.01
C GLY A 91 7.69 -13.73 -6.95
N ALA A 92 6.48 -13.22 -7.22
CA ALA A 92 5.51 -13.78 -8.15
C ALA A 92 5.04 -12.78 -9.22
N THR A 93 5.94 -11.93 -9.71
CA THR A 93 5.64 -10.80 -10.60
C THR A 93 4.90 -11.21 -11.88
N PHE A 94 5.38 -12.25 -12.57
CA PHE A 94 4.75 -12.70 -13.82
C PHE A 94 3.37 -13.30 -13.58
N THR A 95 3.21 -14.10 -12.52
CA THR A 95 1.92 -14.67 -12.13
C THR A 95 0.94 -13.57 -11.72
N SER A 96 1.40 -12.56 -10.97
CA SER A 96 0.58 -11.41 -10.58
C SER A 96 0.09 -10.63 -11.81
N LYS A 97 1.00 -10.29 -12.72
CA LYS A 97 0.62 -9.61 -13.97
C LYS A 97 -0.37 -10.43 -14.79
N GLY A 98 -0.09 -11.73 -15.01
CA GLY A 98 -1.00 -12.60 -15.75
C GLY A 98 -2.39 -12.68 -15.13
N MET A 99 -2.50 -12.69 -13.81
CA MET A 99 -3.79 -12.66 -13.13
C MET A 99 -4.51 -11.30 -13.32
N LEU A 100 -3.80 -10.18 -13.18
CA LEU A 100 -4.36 -8.85 -13.38
C LEU A 100 -4.83 -8.64 -14.82
N ASP A 101 -4.02 -9.09 -15.81
CA ASP A 101 -4.37 -9.05 -17.22
C ASP A 101 -5.63 -9.91 -17.52
N ALA A 102 -5.76 -11.08 -16.88
CA ALA A 102 -6.95 -11.93 -17.01
C ALA A 102 -8.21 -11.22 -16.48
N ILE A 103 -8.11 -10.54 -15.35
CA ILE A 103 -9.24 -9.79 -14.77
C ILE A 103 -9.60 -8.58 -15.65
N GLU A 104 -8.60 -7.89 -16.20
CA GLU A 104 -8.82 -6.77 -17.12
C GLU A 104 -9.47 -7.24 -18.44
N ASP A 105 -9.05 -8.37 -18.97
CA ASP A 105 -9.67 -8.99 -20.15
C ASP A 105 -11.13 -9.36 -19.89
N ALA A 106 -11.44 -9.95 -18.72
CA ALA A 106 -12.82 -10.23 -18.32
C ALA A 106 -13.66 -8.95 -18.23
N ALA A 107 -13.11 -7.88 -17.65
CA ALA A 107 -13.81 -6.60 -17.53
C ALA A 107 -14.09 -5.97 -18.89
N LYS A 108 -13.13 -6.00 -19.83
CA LYS A 108 -13.31 -5.53 -21.21
C LYS A 108 -14.43 -6.27 -21.93
N LYS A 109 -14.48 -7.59 -21.78
CA LYS A 109 -15.55 -8.43 -22.36
C LYS A 109 -16.91 -8.17 -21.75
N ALA A 110 -16.96 -7.83 -20.47
CA ALA A 110 -18.20 -7.44 -19.77
C ALA A 110 -18.65 -6.00 -20.09
N GLY A 111 -17.83 -5.20 -20.79
CA GLY A 111 -18.09 -3.76 -20.99
C GLY A 111 -17.94 -2.96 -19.68
N VAL A 112 -17.24 -3.50 -18.68
CA VAL A 112 -17.01 -2.85 -17.39
C VAL A 112 -15.68 -2.12 -17.44
N THR A 113 -15.71 -0.83 -17.11
CA THR A 113 -14.51 -0.06 -16.86
C THR A 113 -14.15 -0.23 -15.39
N LEU A 114 -13.08 -0.97 -15.11
CA LEU A 114 -12.55 -1.07 -13.76
C LEU A 114 -12.08 0.30 -13.31
N GLY A 115 -12.41 0.65 -12.08
CA GLY A 115 -11.92 1.87 -11.46
C GLY A 115 -10.40 1.90 -11.57
N LYS A 116 -9.83 3.07 -11.84
CA LYS A 116 -8.44 3.26 -11.44
C LYS A 116 -8.49 3.03 -9.94
N ALA A 117 -7.73 2.05 -9.42
CA ALA A 117 -7.48 2.01 -8.00
C ALA A 117 -7.10 3.44 -7.66
N ASP A 118 -7.78 3.97 -6.70
CA ASP A 118 -7.43 5.30 -6.28
C ASP A 118 -5.98 5.22 -5.83
N LYS A 119 -5.06 5.54 -6.75
CA LYS A 119 -3.65 5.75 -6.39
C LYS A 119 -3.56 6.82 -5.31
N ASN A 120 -4.70 7.42 -5.01
CA ASN A 120 -4.93 8.44 -4.01
C ASN A 120 -4.99 7.92 -2.57
N THR A 121 -5.08 6.63 -2.30
CA THR A 121 -4.78 6.15 -0.94
C THR A 121 -3.30 6.29 -0.57
N LEU A 122 -2.43 6.48 -1.57
CA LEU A 122 -1.03 6.88 -1.41
C LEU A 122 -0.74 8.28 -2.02
N ASN A 123 -1.73 8.97 -2.54
CA ASN A 123 -1.60 10.37 -2.92
C ASN A 123 -1.62 11.21 -1.64
N VAL A 124 -0.44 11.43 -1.20
CA VAL A 124 -0.12 12.45 -0.22
C VAL A 124 -0.81 13.74 -0.61
N ILE A 125 -1.40 14.36 0.38
CA ILE A 125 -1.92 15.71 0.27
C ILE A 125 -0.77 16.59 -0.22
N VAL A 126 -0.70 16.82 -1.53
CA VAL A 126 0.17 17.84 -2.11
C VAL A 126 -0.40 19.17 -1.63
N LYS A 127 0.12 19.66 -0.53
CA LYS A 127 -0.13 21.05 -0.11
C LYS A 127 0.88 21.90 -0.86
N ASP A 128 0.39 22.86 -1.63
CA ASP A 128 1.25 23.86 -2.20
C ASP A 128 1.99 24.58 -1.06
N LEU A 129 3.32 24.50 -1.09
CA LEU A 129 4.12 25.25 -0.14
C LEU A 129 4.00 26.75 -0.46
N PRO A 130 3.76 27.60 0.53
CA PRO A 130 3.92 29.03 0.36
C PRO A 130 5.33 29.35 -0.15
N LYS A 131 5.49 30.34 -1.04
CA LYS A 131 6.79 30.71 -1.63
C LYS A 131 7.88 30.99 -0.59
N ASN A 132 7.51 31.40 0.61
CA ASN A 132 8.41 31.75 1.73
C ASN A 132 8.01 30.96 2.98
N ALA A 133 7.88 29.64 2.88
CA ALA A 133 7.62 28.80 4.04
C ALA A 133 8.89 28.63 4.89
N SER A 134 8.73 28.66 6.21
CA SER A 134 9.81 28.42 7.17
C SER A 134 9.46 27.20 8.02
N TYR A 135 10.44 26.31 8.21
CA TYR A 135 10.32 25.10 9.01
C TYR A 135 11.55 24.94 9.90
N ASP A 136 11.37 24.36 11.08
CA ASP A 136 12.47 24.01 11.97
C ASP A 136 13.28 22.84 11.42
N VAL A 137 12.57 21.89 10.78
CA VAL A 137 13.16 20.69 10.19
C VAL A 137 12.60 20.44 8.79
N VAL A 138 13.48 20.32 7.81
CA VAL A 138 13.16 19.90 6.44
C VAL A 138 13.72 18.48 6.22
N VAL A 139 12.86 17.50 6.07
CA VAL A 139 13.25 16.12 5.78
C VAL A 139 13.22 15.89 4.27
N ILE A 140 14.30 15.36 3.70
CA ILE A 140 14.44 15.11 2.26
C ILE A 140 14.39 13.61 2.00
N GLY A 141 13.35 13.16 1.30
CA GLY A 141 13.07 11.77 0.96
C GLY A 141 11.98 11.14 1.84
N ALA A 142 10.86 10.78 1.22
CA ALA A 142 9.69 10.17 1.88
C ALA A 142 9.71 8.62 1.81
N GLY A 143 10.85 8.00 2.10
CA GLY A 143 10.98 6.58 2.40
C GLY A 143 10.77 6.31 3.90
N GLY A 144 10.94 5.07 4.34
CA GLY A 144 10.76 4.68 5.75
C GLY A 144 11.58 5.53 6.73
N ALA A 145 12.85 5.79 6.42
CA ALA A 145 13.71 6.61 7.27
C ALA A 145 13.24 8.08 7.34
N GLY A 146 12.83 8.66 6.20
CA GLY A 146 12.35 10.04 6.17
C GLY A 146 11.05 10.23 6.94
N PHE A 147 10.09 9.33 6.77
CA PHE A 147 8.85 9.35 7.56
C PHE A 147 9.14 9.23 9.06
N SER A 148 10.00 8.28 9.46
CA SER A 148 10.37 8.11 10.88
C SER A 148 11.00 9.39 11.45
N ALA A 149 11.93 9.99 10.71
CA ALA A 149 12.59 11.23 11.13
C ALA A 149 11.60 12.41 11.23
N ALA A 150 10.70 12.55 10.26
CA ALA A 150 9.71 13.63 10.24
C ALA A 150 8.70 13.49 11.40
N ILE A 151 8.22 12.27 11.65
CA ILE A 151 7.28 11.98 12.73
C ILE A 151 7.94 12.25 14.09
N GLU A 152 9.16 11.75 14.32
CA GLU A 152 9.86 11.96 15.59
C GLU A 152 10.24 13.43 15.82
N ALA A 153 10.66 14.15 14.77
CA ALA A 153 10.90 15.58 14.88
C ALA A 153 9.61 16.35 15.25
N LYS A 154 8.48 15.94 14.67
CA LYS A 154 7.17 16.52 14.99
C LYS A 154 6.74 16.20 16.42
N ASN A 155 6.94 14.97 16.87
CA ASN A 155 6.68 14.55 18.27
C ASN A 155 7.53 15.34 19.27
N ALA A 156 8.74 15.75 18.87
CA ALA A 156 9.61 16.63 19.64
C ALA A 156 9.19 18.12 19.61
N GLY A 157 8.09 18.45 18.94
CA GLY A 157 7.52 19.81 18.90
C GLY A 157 8.00 20.67 17.72
N ALA A 158 8.82 20.13 16.81
CA ALA A 158 9.30 20.88 15.65
C ALA A 158 8.20 21.16 14.61
N ASN A 159 8.32 22.27 13.89
CA ASN A 159 7.58 22.51 12.65
C ASN A 159 8.31 21.82 11.50
N VAL A 160 7.69 20.78 10.91
CA VAL A 160 8.36 19.85 9.99
C VAL A 160 7.70 19.85 8.63
N VAL A 161 8.51 19.72 7.57
CA VAL A 161 8.07 19.40 6.22
C VAL A 161 8.85 18.20 5.67
N LEU A 162 8.19 17.34 4.93
CA LEU A 162 8.78 16.18 4.25
C LEU A 162 8.71 16.38 2.74
N LEU A 163 9.86 16.39 2.07
CA LEU A 163 9.99 16.61 0.63
C LEU A 163 10.34 15.29 -0.08
N GLU A 164 9.64 14.99 -1.18
CA GLU A 164 9.91 13.82 -2.02
C GLU A 164 10.06 14.24 -3.49
N LYS A 165 11.13 13.78 -4.14
CA LYS A 165 11.40 14.09 -5.56
C LYS A 165 10.46 13.37 -6.52
N MET A 166 9.99 12.19 -6.15
CA MET A 166 9.09 11.40 -6.97
C MET A 166 7.64 11.84 -6.80
N PRO A 167 6.76 11.52 -7.76
CA PRO A 167 5.33 11.77 -7.61
C PRO A 167 4.67 10.87 -6.55
N GLN A 168 5.37 9.85 -6.10
CA GLN A 168 4.89 8.86 -5.12
C GLN A 168 5.90 8.74 -3.98
N VAL A 169 5.41 8.66 -2.76
CA VAL A 169 6.22 8.41 -1.56
C VAL A 169 6.55 6.93 -1.37
N GLY A 170 7.46 6.64 -0.47
CA GLY A 170 7.81 5.29 -0.03
C GLY A 170 9.14 4.78 -0.57
N GLY A 171 9.55 5.19 -1.78
CA GLY A 171 10.80 4.76 -2.38
C GLY A 171 10.97 3.23 -2.34
N ASN A 172 12.17 2.76 -2.03
CA ASN A 172 12.45 1.31 -1.92
C ASN A 172 11.71 0.65 -0.75
N SER A 173 11.34 1.39 0.29
CA SER A 173 10.55 0.83 1.40
C SER A 173 9.18 0.35 0.94
N LEU A 174 8.55 1.05 -0.02
CA LEU A 174 7.26 0.68 -0.59
C LEU A 174 7.33 -0.61 -1.42
N ILE A 175 8.38 -0.75 -2.24
CA ILE A 175 8.50 -1.86 -3.22
C ILE A 175 9.21 -3.09 -2.66
N SER A 176 9.68 -3.03 -1.42
CA SER A 176 10.30 -4.18 -0.73
C SER A 176 9.24 -5.08 -0.08
N GLY A 177 9.65 -6.25 0.38
CA GLY A 177 8.82 -7.11 1.25
C GLY A 177 8.63 -6.51 2.64
N ALA A 178 9.46 -5.52 3.00
CA ALA A 178 9.46 -4.78 4.26
C ALA A 178 9.60 -5.66 5.52
N GLU A 179 10.17 -6.85 5.38
CA GLU A 179 10.54 -7.66 6.53
C GLU A 179 11.57 -6.92 7.38
N MET A 180 11.36 -6.94 8.68
CA MET A 180 12.18 -6.22 9.65
C MET A 180 12.96 -7.18 10.54
N ASN A 181 14.28 -7.25 10.40
CA ASN A 181 15.13 -8.09 11.24
C ASN A 181 15.24 -7.54 12.65
N VAL A 182 14.75 -8.30 13.63
CA VAL A 182 14.66 -7.88 15.03
C VAL A 182 14.99 -9.04 15.94
N ALA A 183 16.12 -9.01 16.61
CA ALA A 183 16.45 -9.99 17.64
C ALA A 183 15.58 -9.79 18.88
N ARG A 184 15.21 -10.88 19.55
CA ARG A 184 14.34 -10.90 20.74
C ARG A 184 12.95 -10.33 20.50
N ASN A 185 12.43 -10.41 19.26
CA ASN A 185 11.09 -9.96 18.97
C ASN A 185 10.02 -10.87 19.62
N TRP A 186 8.79 -10.36 19.69
CA TRP A 186 7.65 -11.02 20.35
C TRP A 186 7.15 -12.30 19.69
N VAL A 187 7.63 -12.64 18.48
CA VAL A 187 7.26 -13.87 17.77
C VAL A 187 8.24 -14.99 18.06
N GLN A 188 9.53 -14.68 18.27
CA GLN A 188 10.60 -15.67 18.50
C GLN A 188 10.27 -16.66 19.63
N PRO A 189 9.79 -16.24 20.83
CA PRO A 189 9.48 -17.20 21.90
C PRO A 189 8.38 -18.19 21.50
N LYS A 190 7.40 -17.76 20.69
CA LYS A 190 6.33 -18.63 20.20
C LYS A 190 6.84 -19.73 19.26
N LEU A 191 7.97 -19.48 18.60
CA LEU A 191 8.65 -20.41 17.71
C LEU A 191 9.78 -21.19 18.40
N GLY A 192 9.90 -21.09 19.73
CA GLY A 192 10.93 -21.76 20.51
C GLY A 192 12.34 -21.15 20.34
N ILE A 193 12.46 -19.93 19.79
CA ILE A 193 13.73 -19.24 19.62
C ILE A 193 13.95 -18.35 20.84
N THR A 194 14.85 -18.79 21.73
CA THR A 194 15.11 -18.11 23.01
C THR A 194 16.56 -17.62 23.12
N ASP A 195 17.41 -17.97 22.16
CA ASP A 195 18.86 -17.76 22.18
C ASP A 195 19.33 -16.71 21.15
N ASP A 196 18.45 -15.85 20.68
CA ASP A 196 18.81 -14.72 19.82
C ASP A 196 19.17 -13.46 20.64
N SER A 197 20.05 -12.63 20.10
CA SER A 197 20.46 -11.38 20.75
C SER A 197 20.86 -10.30 19.75
N PRO A 198 20.86 -9.02 20.16
CA PRO A 198 21.41 -7.94 19.34
C PRO A 198 22.86 -8.17 18.90
N GLU A 199 23.67 -8.77 19.76
CA GLU A 199 25.09 -9.09 19.48
C GLU A 199 25.21 -10.20 18.42
N LEU A 200 24.38 -11.24 18.51
CA LEU A 200 24.30 -12.29 17.49
C LEU A 200 23.79 -11.73 16.17
N HIS A 201 22.76 -10.86 16.21
CA HIS A 201 22.26 -10.15 15.03
C HIS A 201 23.36 -9.28 14.39
N ALA A 202 24.14 -8.55 15.19
CA ALA A 202 25.25 -7.74 14.70
C ALA A 202 26.33 -8.59 14.03
N LYS A 203 26.69 -9.73 14.64
CA LYS A 203 27.64 -10.68 14.08
C LYS A 203 27.17 -11.23 12.74
N ASP A 204 25.91 -11.69 12.66
CA ASP A 204 25.32 -12.21 11.43
C ASP A 204 25.31 -11.15 10.32
N THR A 205 24.90 -9.92 10.65
CA THR A 205 24.86 -8.79 9.71
C THR A 205 26.26 -8.48 9.16
N TYR A 206 27.27 -8.44 10.03
CA TYR A 206 28.66 -8.16 9.62
C TYR A 206 29.24 -9.25 8.73
N LEU A 207 29.04 -10.53 9.12
CA LEU A 207 29.55 -11.68 8.36
C LEU A 207 28.79 -11.83 7.03
N GLY A 208 27.45 -11.71 7.04
CA GLY A 208 26.62 -11.78 5.84
C GLY A 208 26.87 -10.63 4.85
N GLY A 209 27.39 -9.51 5.32
CA GLY A 209 27.81 -8.35 4.52
C GLY A 209 29.30 -8.39 4.13
N ASP A 210 29.94 -9.58 4.06
CA ASP A 210 31.36 -9.75 3.71
C ASP A 210 32.31 -8.94 4.57
N LYS A 211 31.93 -8.64 5.80
CA LYS A 211 32.70 -7.82 6.76
C LYS A 211 32.98 -6.39 6.30
N LYS A 212 32.15 -5.86 5.39
CA LYS A 212 32.31 -4.50 4.83
C LYS A 212 31.52 -3.43 5.59
N GLY A 213 30.59 -3.84 6.47
CA GLY A 213 29.78 -2.91 7.25
C GLY A 213 30.54 -2.24 8.39
N ASP A 214 30.16 -1.01 8.74
CA ASP A 214 30.65 -0.33 9.93
C ASP A 214 30.01 -0.95 11.18
N MET A 215 30.83 -1.55 12.03
CA MET A 215 30.36 -2.20 13.27
C MET A 215 29.69 -1.24 14.25
N ASN A 216 30.05 0.06 14.25
CA ASN A 216 29.37 1.02 15.12
C ASN A 216 27.94 1.22 14.68
N VAL A 217 27.71 1.39 13.37
CA VAL A 217 26.38 1.52 12.78
C VAL A 217 25.56 0.24 12.98
N ILE A 218 26.17 -0.92 12.71
CA ILE A 218 25.52 -2.23 12.89
C ILE A 218 25.08 -2.42 14.36
N ASN A 219 25.95 -2.12 15.32
CA ASN A 219 25.62 -2.25 16.75
C ASN A 219 24.50 -1.30 17.18
N VAL A 220 24.48 -0.06 16.70
CA VAL A 220 23.40 0.88 16.99
C VAL A 220 22.09 0.35 16.40
N MET A 221 22.08 -0.10 15.16
CA MET A 221 20.90 -0.66 14.50
C MET A 221 20.36 -1.88 15.25
N THR A 222 21.21 -2.87 15.54
CA THR A 222 20.74 -4.13 16.14
C THR A 222 20.27 -3.98 17.59
N ARG A 223 20.88 -3.10 18.37
CA ARG A 223 20.46 -2.81 19.76
C ARG A 223 19.13 -2.07 19.82
N ASN A 224 18.82 -1.25 18.82
CA ASN A 224 17.59 -0.46 18.77
C ASN A 224 16.48 -1.10 17.90
N ALA A 225 16.76 -2.22 17.23
CA ALA A 225 15.81 -2.85 16.31
C ALA A 225 14.49 -3.24 16.99
N LEU A 226 14.54 -3.75 18.23
CA LEU A 226 13.33 -4.12 18.98
C LEU A 226 12.49 -2.89 19.31
N ALA A 227 13.08 -1.85 19.86
CA ALA A 227 12.38 -0.61 20.17
C ALA A 227 11.76 0.04 18.92
N GLY A 228 12.50 0.03 17.79
CA GLY A 228 11.99 0.50 16.51
C GLY A 228 10.79 -0.32 15.99
N ALA A 229 10.84 -1.64 16.13
CA ALA A 229 9.75 -2.51 15.73
C ALA A 229 8.51 -2.35 16.64
N GLU A 230 8.71 -2.18 17.94
CA GLU A 230 7.64 -1.89 18.89
C GLU A 230 7.01 -0.52 18.61
N TRP A 231 7.79 0.49 18.28
CA TRP A 231 7.30 1.79 17.83
C TRP A 231 6.45 1.64 16.57
N CYS A 232 6.93 0.91 15.57
CA CYS A 232 6.17 0.61 14.35
C CYS A 232 4.82 -0.07 14.67
N ARG A 233 4.83 -1.08 15.54
CA ARG A 233 3.62 -1.82 15.91
C ARG A 233 2.66 -1.00 16.78
N ASN A 234 3.17 -0.39 17.84
CA ASN A 234 2.34 0.18 18.90
C ASN A 234 1.92 1.63 18.60
N TYR A 235 2.81 2.42 17.96
CA TYR A 235 2.56 3.83 17.69
C TYR A 235 2.03 4.08 16.29
N LEU A 236 2.59 3.42 15.26
CA LEU A 236 2.10 3.54 13.90
C LEU A 236 0.95 2.57 13.58
N GLY A 237 0.76 1.52 14.37
CA GLY A 237 -0.24 0.50 14.11
C GLY A 237 0.10 -0.40 12.92
N ILE A 238 1.39 -0.59 12.64
CA ILE A 238 1.85 -1.56 11.63
C ILE A 238 1.58 -2.97 12.12
N ARG A 239 0.94 -3.76 11.30
CA ARG A 239 0.57 -5.13 11.61
C ARG A 239 1.62 -6.09 11.08
N PHE A 240 2.05 -6.99 11.94
CA PHE A 240 2.97 -8.08 11.61
C PHE A 240 2.28 -9.44 11.77
N GLU A 241 2.77 -10.44 11.04
CA GLU A 241 2.31 -11.82 11.24
C GLU A 241 2.56 -12.26 12.70
N PRO A 242 1.56 -12.84 13.36
CA PRO A 242 1.61 -13.05 14.82
C PRO A 242 2.45 -14.26 15.24
N ASP A 243 2.73 -15.20 14.32
CA ASP A 243 3.29 -16.52 14.61
C ASP A 243 4.25 -17.03 13.53
N ASN A 244 4.72 -16.13 12.66
CA ASN A 244 5.65 -16.46 11.60
C ASN A 244 6.79 -15.43 11.50
N LEU A 245 7.98 -15.90 11.14
CA LEU A 245 9.16 -15.09 10.87
C LEU A 245 9.81 -15.55 9.57
N PHE A 246 10.30 -14.58 8.80
CA PHE A 246 11.12 -14.91 7.64
C PHE A 246 12.56 -15.21 8.05
N PHE A 247 13.23 -16.05 7.24
CA PHE A 247 14.62 -16.43 7.47
C PHE A 247 15.46 -16.04 6.25
N PHE A 248 16.25 -14.99 6.43
CA PHE A 248 17.19 -14.56 5.39
C PHE A 248 18.46 -15.37 5.44
N GLY A 249 19.10 -15.57 4.29
CA GLY A 249 20.44 -16.14 4.20
C GLY A 249 21.47 -15.27 4.94
N GLY A 250 22.45 -15.92 5.57
CA GLY A 250 23.45 -15.26 6.39
C GLY A 250 23.04 -15.00 7.84
N HIS A 251 21.78 -15.19 8.19
CA HIS A 251 21.32 -15.14 9.57
C HIS A 251 21.37 -16.51 10.26
N SER A 252 21.79 -16.55 11.53
CA SER A 252 21.83 -17.76 12.34
C SER A 252 20.50 -18.08 13.05
N ARG A 253 19.58 -17.11 13.11
CA ARG A 253 18.25 -17.23 13.72
C ARG A 253 17.18 -16.59 12.83
N LYS A 254 15.97 -17.15 12.88
CA LYS A 254 14.77 -16.48 12.30
C LYS A 254 14.46 -15.28 13.17
N ARG A 255 14.52 -14.08 12.59
CA ARG A 255 14.28 -12.83 13.31
C ARG A 255 13.53 -11.78 12.50
N ALA A 256 13.24 -12.04 11.24
CA ALA A 256 12.59 -11.07 10.40
C ALA A 256 11.08 -11.09 10.61
N LEU A 257 10.56 -10.04 11.26
CA LEU A 257 9.13 -9.76 11.37
C LEU A 257 8.56 -9.50 9.99
N ILE A 258 7.44 -10.12 9.67
CA ILE A 258 6.79 -10.05 8.37
C ILE A 258 5.59 -9.11 8.49
N PRO A 259 5.53 -7.99 7.75
CA PRO A 259 4.34 -7.16 7.74
C PRO A 259 3.19 -7.89 7.04
N VAL A 260 1.97 -7.65 7.48
CA VAL A 260 0.77 -8.21 6.85
C VAL A 260 0.72 -7.76 5.38
N GLY A 261 0.52 -8.72 4.48
CA GLY A 261 0.55 -8.48 3.03
C GLY A 261 1.94 -8.63 2.40
N HIS A 262 3.02 -8.79 3.18
CA HIS A 262 4.40 -8.99 2.70
C HIS A 262 4.88 -7.92 1.70
N THR A 263 4.46 -6.68 1.90
CA THR A 263 4.85 -5.54 1.07
C THR A 263 5.11 -4.32 1.94
N GLY A 264 5.93 -3.40 1.45
CA GLY A 264 6.15 -2.11 2.09
C GLY A 264 4.93 -1.22 2.16
N THR A 265 3.84 -1.59 1.48
CA THR A 265 2.58 -0.84 1.47
C THR A 265 2.00 -0.68 2.88
N GLU A 266 2.05 -1.74 3.72
CA GLU A 266 1.60 -1.67 5.12
C GLU A 266 2.34 -0.54 5.87
N PHE A 267 3.66 -0.45 5.70
CA PHE A 267 4.47 0.60 6.33
C PHE A 267 4.12 1.99 5.80
N ILE A 268 4.15 2.17 4.48
CA ILE A 268 4.00 3.50 3.88
C ILE A 268 2.59 4.06 4.09
N THR A 269 1.56 3.22 4.05
CA THR A 269 0.19 3.62 4.36
C THR A 269 0.07 4.13 5.81
N LYS A 270 0.69 3.43 6.77
CA LYS A 270 0.68 3.82 8.17
C LYS A 270 1.50 5.08 8.45
N PHE A 271 2.65 5.21 7.80
CA PHE A 271 3.46 6.44 7.87
C PHE A 271 2.71 7.65 7.34
N LEU A 272 2.04 7.53 6.19
CA LEU A 272 1.21 8.59 5.63
C LEU A 272 0.07 9.01 6.55
N ALA A 273 -0.67 8.01 7.05
CA ALA A 273 -1.78 8.27 7.97
C ALA A 273 -1.29 9.01 9.24
N LYS A 274 -0.13 8.61 9.79
CA LYS A 274 0.45 9.28 10.95
C LYS A 274 0.96 10.68 10.62
N ALA A 275 1.56 10.89 9.46
CA ALA A 275 2.00 12.21 9.02
C ALA A 275 0.81 13.16 8.86
N ASP A 276 -0.31 12.67 8.30
CA ASP A 276 -1.55 13.45 8.17
C ASP A 276 -2.17 13.77 9.55
N GLU A 277 -2.27 12.78 10.44
CA GLU A 277 -2.72 12.96 11.82
C GLU A 277 -1.94 14.05 12.56
N LEU A 278 -0.62 14.09 12.36
CA LEU A 278 0.28 15.06 12.98
C LEU A 278 0.36 16.41 12.22
N GLY A 279 -0.33 16.52 11.09
CA GLY A 279 -0.29 17.74 10.26
C GLY A 279 1.08 18.01 9.64
N ILE A 280 1.87 16.97 9.31
CA ILE A 280 3.15 17.10 8.61
C ILE A 280 2.87 17.26 7.11
N PRO A 281 3.23 18.41 6.48
CA PRO A 281 3.13 18.53 5.03
C PRO A 281 4.10 17.56 4.35
N VAL A 282 3.58 16.73 3.45
CA VAL A 282 4.38 15.83 2.60
C VAL A 282 4.23 16.30 1.16
N ILE A 283 5.32 16.76 0.56
CA ILE A 283 5.31 17.41 -0.75
C ILE A 283 6.04 16.52 -1.75
N THR A 284 5.31 15.99 -2.71
CA THR A 284 5.86 15.20 -3.82
C THR A 284 6.27 16.07 -5.01
N ASN A 285 6.99 15.50 -5.98
CA ASN A 285 7.55 16.21 -7.13
C ASN A 285 8.47 17.38 -6.73
N MET A 286 9.01 17.33 -5.51
CA MET A 286 9.87 18.37 -4.95
C MET A 286 11.31 17.85 -4.81
N LYS A 287 12.14 18.14 -5.82
CA LYS A 287 13.55 17.75 -5.83
C LYS A 287 14.41 18.79 -5.12
N ALA A 288 15.05 18.42 -4.01
CA ALA A 288 16.13 19.20 -3.44
C ALA A 288 17.38 19.03 -4.33
N CYS A 289 17.72 20.05 -5.10
CA CYS A 289 18.83 19.98 -6.06
C CYS A 289 20.19 20.25 -5.43
N LEU A 290 20.23 21.28 -4.55
CA LEU A 290 21.47 21.78 -3.97
C LEU A 290 21.21 22.24 -2.54
N LEU A 291 22.05 21.77 -1.63
CA LEU A 291 22.12 22.26 -0.25
C LEU A 291 23.41 23.07 -0.15
N TYR A 292 23.28 24.40 -0.19
CA TYR A 292 24.38 25.27 0.15
C TYR A 292 24.18 25.84 1.55
N THR A 293 25.20 25.73 2.38
CA THR A 293 25.42 26.74 3.40
C THR A 293 26.06 27.90 2.66
N SER A 294 25.27 28.91 2.29
CA SER A 294 25.85 30.19 1.89
C SER A 294 26.62 30.73 3.09
N PRO A 295 27.94 31.01 3.00
CA PRO A 295 28.54 31.84 4.00
C PRO A 295 27.75 33.14 3.95
N SER A 296 27.12 33.49 5.07
CA SER A 296 26.48 34.79 5.22
C SER A 296 27.50 35.86 4.86
N PRO A 297 27.12 36.88 4.05
CA PRO A 297 28.00 37.98 3.75
C PRO A 297 28.48 38.72 5.01
#